data_93ab4c72d79dafa32d73b64108a01b27
#
_entry.id   93ab4c72d79dafa32d73b64108a01b27
#
_cell.length_a   1.000
_cell.length_b   1.000
_cell.length_c   1.000
_cell.angle_alpha   90.00
_cell.angle_beta   90.00
_cell.angle_gamma   90.00
#
_symmetry.space_group_name_H-M   'P 1'
#
loop_
_entity.id
_entity.type
_entity.pdbx_description
1 polymer ?
#
loop_
_entity_poly.entity_id
_entity_poly.type
_entity_poly.pdbx_seq_one_letter_code
_entity_poly.pdbx_strand_id
1 'polypeptide(L)'
;MKIDRLRRRREKRASHGRIGLGRVILMALLVLGTVLGVALATSYQSVTADLPDIDEMQPVGLGQNSRIYDRNGKILGYIAGVTNRTEIPLARIPVDLREATVAIEDKRFYEHGGVDWVRIVGAAVRNAMDSGGLRQGGSTITMQLVKNLYDPDAPRDFSQKIREAHLAQEVERRFTKDQILAKYLNGVFYGQNSVGVQAASLTYFDKPVWAINLPQAALLAGLPQAPSAYNPFVNPKDATTRRNVVLQEMADQGHITQAEADEAKASDLLLKRGRTYERKREGYFFDYVRQELIDRYGEQRVQNGGLAVRTTIDPRLQRAAEQAIAGNLGQEGDPAAAVVLIDARTGYIRAMATSREYGKDSQFNYAAQARRQPGSTFKTFVLTRAIADGINPYSTVYDSRPIDINDPRWGPIQVATYSNSYRGAVPISQATLASDNTVYIQMTLDVGPERVVDIAKKMGVQSDLPVVPSIGLGSGEVTPLEMAAAYAPLANGGFRVKPIAMTDLGTGIPKGDLATPKRTRVFQDGVAYEVTRILRDNVTSGTGGAANIAPNVAGKTGTTDDYTDAWFVGYTPR
;
A
#
# COMPACT_ATOMS: atom_id res chain seq x y z
N MET A 1 3.45 -102.31 42.67
CA MET A 1 4.26 -101.69 41.58
C MET A 1 3.49 -101.19 40.37
N LYS A 2 2.15 -101.09 40.40
CA LYS A 2 1.37 -100.51 39.26
C LYS A 2 0.76 -99.09 39.56
N ILE A 3 0.67 -98.69 40.82
CA ILE A 3 0.05 -97.38 41.19
C ILE A 3 1.02 -96.19 41.01
N ASP A 4 2.31 -96.37 41.20
CA ASP A 4 3.32 -95.31 41.05
C ASP A 4 3.57 -94.88 39.59
N ARG A 5 3.33 -95.77 38.62
CA ARG A 5 3.53 -95.48 37.19
C ARG A 5 2.34 -94.58 36.65
N LEU A 6 1.19 -94.66 37.25
CA LEU A 6 0.03 -93.86 36.85
C LEU A 6 0.10 -92.44 37.43
N ARG A 7 0.65 -92.28 38.66
CA ARG A 7 0.88 -90.92 39.23
C ARG A 7 1.92 -90.13 38.45
N ARG A 8 3.05 -90.76 38.10
CA ARG A 8 4.10 -90.04 37.27
C ARG A 8 3.65 -89.75 35.86
N ARG A 9 2.68 -90.45 35.29
CA ARG A 9 2.12 -90.07 33.95
C ARG A 9 1.09 -88.94 34.05
N ARG A 10 0.38 -88.76 35.19
CA ARG A 10 -0.49 -87.59 35.39
C ARG A 10 0.30 -86.30 35.68
N GLU A 11 1.35 -86.43 36.46
CA GLU A 11 2.23 -85.27 36.72
C GLU A 11 2.98 -84.77 35.45
N LYS A 12 3.40 -85.68 34.58
CA LYS A 12 4.03 -85.29 33.29
C LYS A 12 3.03 -84.71 32.27
N ARG A 13 1.73 -85.01 32.36
CA ARG A 13 0.69 -84.41 31.53
C ARG A 13 0.18 -83.06 32.08
N ALA A 14 0.40 -82.77 33.32
CA ALA A 14 0.02 -81.49 33.93
C ALA A 14 1.07 -80.39 33.75
N SER A 15 2.33 -80.75 33.35
CA SER A 15 3.41 -79.76 33.14
C SER A 15 3.52 -79.24 31.70
N HIS A 16 2.70 -79.72 30.76
CA HIS A 16 2.78 -79.32 29.33
C HIS A 16 1.66 -78.39 28.88
N GLY A 17 0.96 -77.72 29.76
CA GLY A 17 -0.24 -76.94 29.36
C GLY A 17 -0.52 -75.62 30.08
N ARG A 18 0.41 -75.12 30.88
CA ARG A 18 0.22 -73.76 31.46
C ARG A 18 1.14 -72.78 30.77
N ILE A 19 0.75 -72.32 29.58
CA ILE A 19 1.23 -71.02 29.10
C ILE A 19 0.84 -70.02 30.20
N GLY A 20 1.82 -69.55 30.99
CA GLY A 20 1.55 -68.66 32.10
C GLY A 20 0.73 -67.47 31.63
N LEU A 21 -0.32 -67.07 32.35
CA LEU A 21 -1.21 -65.97 32.06
C LEU A 21 -0.42 -64.72 31.57
N GLY A 22 0.76 -64.46 32.11
CA GLY A 22 1.68 -63.40 31.67
C GLY A 22 2.16 -63.53 30.23
N ARG A 23 2.42 -64.80 29.71
CA ARG A 23 2.78 -64.99 28.30
C ARG A 23 1.59 -64.78 27.35
N VAL A 24 0.38 -65.13 27.77
CA VAL A 24 -0.85 -64.86 27.00
C VAL A 24 -1.12 -63.39 26.94
N ILE A 25 -1.00 -62.67 28.07
CA ILE A 25 -1.13 -61.22 28.11
C ILE A 25 -0.04 -60.53 27.24
N LEU A 26 1.19 -60.99 27.34
CA LEU A 26 2.28 -60.42 26.52
C LEU A 26 2.06 -60.68 25.02
N MET A 27 1.62 -61.87 24.63
CA MET A 27 1.27 -62.18 23.24
C MET A 27 0.03 -61.34 22.79
N ALA A 28 -0.97 -61.21 23.62
CA ALA A 28 -2.13 -60.33 23.30
C ALA A 28 -1.73 -58.89 23.12
N LEU A 29 -0.85 -58.34 23.97
CA LEU A 29 -0.29 -56.98 23.82
C LEU A 29 0.57 -56.84 22.56
N LEU A 30 1.35 -57.85 22.21
CA LEU A 30 2.15 -57.86 20.97
C LEU A 30 1.26 -57.90 19.72
N VAL A 31 0.21 -58.76 19.72
CA VAL A 31 -0.74 -58.83 18.61
C VAL A 31 -1.53 -57.49 18.50
N LEU A 32 -2.02 -56.96 19.62
CA LEU A 32 -2.69 -55.68 19.64
C LEU A 32 -1.78 -54.53 19.12
N GLY A 33 -0.53 -54.52 19.58
CA GLY A 33 0.48 -53.55 19.10
C GLY A 33 0.78 -53.70 17.61
N THR A 34 0.85 -54.93 17.10
CA THR A 34 1.06 -55.20 15.66
C THR A 34 -0.18 -54.77 14.84
N VAL A 35 -1.39 -55.12 15.27
CA VAL A 35 -2.63 -54.72 14.59
C VAL A 35 -2.73 -53.19 14.57
N LEU A 36 -2.48 -52.56 15.71
CA LEU A 36 -2.48 -51.09 15.79
C LEU A 36 -1.41 -50.45 14.89
N GLY A 37 -0.21 -51.04 14.89
CA GLY A 37 0.90 -50.58 14.01
C GLY A 37 0.55 -50.71 12.53
N VAL A 38 -0.03 -51.84 12.10
CA VAL A 38 -0.49 -52.03 10.72
C VAL A 38 -1.62 -51.04 10.37
N ALA A 39 -2.61 -50.86 11.27
CA ALA A 39 -3.69 -49.92 11.05
C ALA A 39 -3.18 -48.47 10.93
N LEU A 40 -2.23 -48.09 11.75
CA LEU A 40 -1.59 -46.76 11.66
C LEU A 40 -0.77 -46.61 10.36
N ALA A 41 -0.03 -47.63 9.96
CA ALA A 41 0.76 -47.61 8.73
C ALA A 41 -0.12 -47.56 7.47
N THR A 42 -1.23 -48.33 7.45
CA THR A 42 -2.19 -48.28 6.32
C THR A 42 -2.96 -46.95 6.30
N SER A 43 -3.34 -46.41 7.44
CA SER A 43 -3.95 -45.08 7.53
C SER A 43 -2.98 -44.00 7.07
N TYR A 44 -1.72 -44.07 7.46
CA TYR A 44 -0.67 -43.15 7.00
C TYR A 44 -0.53 -43.23 5.48
N GLN A 45 -0.36 -44.42 4.91
CA GLN A 45 -0.23 -44.61 3.46
C GLN A 45 -1.47 -44.11 2.70
N SER A 46 -2.68 -44.41 3.17
CA SER A 46 -3.91 -43.97 2.50
C SER A 46 -4.11 -42.46 2.52
N VAL A 47 -3.67 -41.78 3.57
CA VAL A 47 -3.78 -40.32 3.70
C VAL A 47 -2.68 -39.59 2.95
N THR A 48 -1.49 -40.21 2.77
CA THR A 48 -0.32 -39.56 2.15
C THR A 48 -0.12 -39.94 0.69
N ALA A 49 -0.76 -41.00 0.19
CA ALA A 49 -0.59 -41.49 -1.18
C ALA A 49 -1.04 -40.47 -2.25
N ASP A 50 -2.06 -39.67 -1.95
CA ASP A 50 -2.63 -38.69 -2.87
C ASP A 50 -2.13 -37.25 -2.57
N LEU A 51 -1.17 -37.07 -1.64
CA LEU A 51 -0.63 -35.74 -1.39
C LEU A 51 0.29 -35.32 -2.54
N PRO A 52 0.08 -34.13 -3.13
CA PRO A 52 1.01 -33.59 -4.09
C PRO A 52 2.38 -33.34 -3.44
N ASP A 53 3.43 -33.40 -4.25
CA ASP A 53 4.77 -32.99 -3.78
C ASP A 53 4.72 -31.54 -3.32
N ILE A 54 5.42 -31.21 -2.24
CA ILE A 54 5.46 -29.85 -1.70
C ILE A 54 5.97 -28.83 -2.74
N ASP A 55 6.70 -29.27 -3.78
CA ASP A 55 7.12 -28.42 -4.90
C ASP A 55 5.96 -28.06 -5.83
N GLU A 56 4.93 -28.89 -5.89
CA GLU A 56 3.71 -28.64 -6.65
C GLU A 56 2.69 -27.83 -5.84
N MET A 57 2.81 -27.84 -4.52
CA MET A 57 1.96 -27.06 -3.61
C MET A 57 2.42 -25.60 -3.57
N GLN A 58 1.65 -24.73 -4.14
CA GLN A 58 1.90 -23.30 -3.99
C GLN A 58 1.47 -22.86 -2.57
N PRO A 59 2.39 -22.27 -1.77
CA PRO A 59 1.99 -21.70 -0.49
C PRO A 59 0.86 -20.69 -0.72
N VAL A 60 -0.17 -20.75 0.10
CA VAL A 60 -1.20 -19.70 0.12
C VAL A 60 -0.47 -18.38 0.25
N GLY A 61 -0.59 -17.53 -0.76
CA GLY A 61 0.09 -16.25 -0.80
C GLY A 61 -0.39 -15.39 0.38
N LEU A 62 0.33 -15.48 1.48
CA LEU A 62 0.15 -14.56 2.60
C LEU A 62 0.50 -13.16 2.09
N GLY A 63 -0.40 -12.44 1.49
CA GLY A 63 -0.14 -11.14 0.91
C GLY A 63 0.81 -10.28 1.75
N GLN A 64 1.48 -9.34 1.14
CA GLN A 64 2.32 -8.37 1.84
C GLN A 64 1.84 -6.97 1.51
N ASN A 65 1.72 -6.10 2.52
CA ASN A 65 1.31 -4.72 2.28
C ASN A 65 2.25 -4.00 1.31
N SER A 66 1.69 -3.37 0.31
CA SER A 66 2.46 -2.48 -0.55
C SER A 66 2.82 -1.19 0.18
N ARG A 67 3.99 -0.65 -0.12
CA ARG A 67 4.58 0.53 0.55
C ARG A 67 4.78 1.62 -0.47
N ILE A 68 4.33 2.83 -0.14
CA ILE A 68 4.55 4.01 -0.97
C ILE A 68 5.58 4.89 -0.29
N TYR A 69 6.58 5.32 -1.05
CA TYR A 69 7.68 6.16 -0.60
C TYR A 69 7.70 7.48 -1.37
N ASP A 70 8.16 8.55 -0.73
CA ASP A 70 8.51 9.78 -1.42
C ASP A 70 9.75 9.59 -2.31
N ARG A 71 10.12 10.62 -3.07
CA ARG A 71 11.31 10.57 -3.95
C ARG A 71 12.63 10.30 -3.20
N ASN A 72 12.70 10.61 -1.92
CA ASN A 72 13.88 10.43 -1.07
C ASN A 72 13.90 9.05 -0.37
N GLY A 73 12.88 8.21 -0.57
CA GLY A 73 12.77 6.88 0.04
C GLY A 73 12.16 6.88 1.44
N LYS A 74 11.60 8.00 1.92
CA LYS A 74 10.85 8.03 3.18
C LYS A 74 9.42 7.55 2.93
N ILE A 75 8.91 6.67 3.81
CA ILE A 75 7.59 6.09 3.66
C ILE A 75 6.49 7.15 3.77
N LEU A 76 5.53 7.10 2.85
CA LEU A 76 4.29 7.88 2.87
C LEU A 76 3.16 7.11 3.55
N GLY A 77 3.11 5.81 3.35
CA GLY A 77 2.12 4.93 3.96
C GLY A 77 2.13 3.53 3.37
N TYR A 78 1.22 2.71 3.88
CA TYR A 78 0.99 1.35 3.41
C TYR A 78 -0.36 1.26 2.70
N ILE A 79 -0.41 0.48 1.63
CA ILE A 79 -1.67 0.01 1.06
C ILE A 79 -1.94 -1.32 1.74
N ALA A 80 -2.90 -1.32 2.67
CA ALA A 80 -3.26 -2.51 3.43
C ALA A 80 -4.33 -3.32 2.68
N GLY A 81 -4.19 -4.66 2.69
CA GLY A 81 -5.25 -5.61 2.38
C GLY A 81 -6.10 -5.91 3.62
N VAL A 82 -6.70 -7.11 3.64
CA VAL A 82 -7.48 -7.61 4.80
C VAL A 82 -6.59 -7.77 6.04
N THR A 83 -5.32 -8.14 5.84
CA THR A 83 -4.33 -8.30 6.91
C THR A 83 -3.13 -7.40 6.69
N ASN A 84 -2.53 -6.97 7.80
CA ASN A 84 -1.27 -6.24 7.80
C ASN A 84 -0.11 -7.23 7.88
N ARG A 85 0.79 -7.21 6.91
CA ARG A 85 1.98 -8.03 6.88
C ARG A 85 3.18 -7.27 6.29
N THR A 86 4.29 -7.34 6.98
CA THR A 86 5.58 -6.86 6.52
C THR A 86 6.62 -7.91 6.85
N GLU A 87 7.18 -8.55 5.84
CA GLU A 87 8.21 -9.56 6.00
C GLU A 87 9.56 -8.93 6.31
N ILE A 88 10.31 -9.54 7.23
CA ILE A 88 11.64 -9.10 7.64
C ILE A 88 12.59 -10.30 7.75
N PRO A 89 13.90 -10.10 7.48
CA PRO A 89 14.91 -11.13 7.69
C PRO A 89 15.00 -11.58 9.15
N LEU A 90 15.26 -12.88 9.39
CA LEU A 90 15.43 -13.45 10.74
C LEU A 90 16.45 -12.69 11.58
N ALA A 91 17.55 -12.24 10.96
CA ALA A 91 18.58 -11.47 11.63
C ALA A 91 18.11 -10.14 12.26
N ARG A 92 16.96 -9.60 11.81
CA ARG A 92 16.32 -8.42 12.40
C ARG A 92 15.30 -8.74 13.48
N ILE A 93 14.96 -10.00 13.68
CA ILE A 93 14.08 -10.43 14.78
C ILE A 93 14.94 -10.64 16.02
N PRO A 94 14.64 -9.98 17.17
CA PRO A 94 15.39 -10.13 18.40
C PRO A 94 15.56 -11.59 18.81
N VAL A 95 16.70 -11.91 19.40
CA VAL A 95 17.01 -13.26 19.92
C VAL A 95 15.94 -13.66 20.93
N ASP A 96 15.60 -12.78 21.86
CA ASP A 96 14.56 -13.01 22.88
C ASP A 96 13.23 -13.47 22.27
N LEU A 97 12.80 -12.88 21.14
CA LEU A 97 11.54 -13.27 20.49
C LEU A 97 11.64 -14.63 19.78
N ARG A 98 12.80 -14.94 19.19
CA ARG A 98 13.04 -16.24 18.56
C ARG A 98 13.04 -17.35 19.61
N GLU A 99 13.77 -17.15 20.69
CA GLU A 99 13.85 -18.08 21.81
C GLU A 99 12.54 -18.23 22.57
N ALA A 100 11.83 -17.12 22.86
CA ALA A 100 10.50 -17.14 23.45
C ALA A 100 9.50 -17.96 22.60
N THR A 101 9.56 -17.81 21.27
CA THR A 101 8.70 -18.58 20.37
C THR A 101 9.02 -20.07 20.42
N VAL A 102 10.31 -20.42 20.34
CA VAL A 102 10.75 -21.82 20.43
C VAL A 102 10.40 -22.41 21.81
N ALA A 103 10.67 -21.69 22.88
CA ALA A 103 10.41 -22.15 24.25
C ALA A 103 8.94 -22.49 24.50
N ILE A 104 8.01 -21.69 23.99
CA ILE A 104 6.58 -21.88 24.26
C ILE A 104 5.88 -22.77 23.23
N GLU A 105 6.26 -22.71 21.96
CA GLU A 105 5.60 -23.45 20.90
C GLU A 105 6.26 -24.82 20.65
N ASP A 106 7.58 -24.92 20.71
CA ASP A 106 8.30 -26.12 20.30
C ASP A 106 9.73 -26.20 20.90
N LYS A 107 9.82 -26.47 22.18
CA LYS A 107 11.08 -26.42 22.95
C LYS A 107 12.22 -27.31 22.42
N ARG A 108 11.90 -28.33 21.62
CA ARG A 108 12.89 -29.19 20.96
C ARG A 108 12.97 -28.95 19.45
N PHE A 109 12.59 -27.78 19.01
CA PHE A 109 12.51 -27.40 17.61
C PHE A 109 13.80 -27.74 16.83
N TYR A 110 14.96 -27.47 17.40
CA TYR A 110 16.27 -27.73 16.77
C TYR A 110 16.71 -29.20 16.82
N GLU A 111 15.98 -30.11 17.54
CA GLU A 111 16.37 -31.49 17.76
C GLU A 111 15.61 -32.51 16.90
N HIS A 112 14.40 -32.17 16.44
CA HIS A 112 13.56 -33.09 15.67
C HIS A 112 13.44 -32.70 14.19
N GLY A 113 12.99 -33.63 13.34
CA GLY A 113 12.81 -33.45 11.89
C GLY A 113 11.31 -33.21 11.51
N GLY A 114 10.74 -32.10 11.93
CA GLY A 114 9.36 -31.69 11.60
C GLY A 114 8.28 -32.20 12.56
N VAL A 115 8.46 -33.38 13.12
CA VAL A 115 7.52 -34.00 14.07
C VAL A 115 8.25 -34.39 15.35
N ASP A 116 7.76 -33.93 16.49
CA ASP A 116 8.25 -34.33 17.81
C ASP A 116 7.43 -35.52 18.36
N TRP A 117 7.85 -36.72 18.03
CA TRP A 117 7.17 -37.96 18.45
C TRP A 117 7.14 -38.13 19.97
N VAL A 118 8.18 -37.72 20.69
CA VAL A 118 8.25 -37.80 22.15
C VAL A 118 7.19 -36.89 22.79
N ARG A 119 7.03 -35.69 22.26
CA ARG A 119 6.00 -34.73 22.70
C ARG A 119 4.60 -35.25 22.40
N ILE A 120 4.36 -35.81 21.22
CA ILE A 120 3.04 -36.36 20.83
C ILE A 120 2.64 -37.49 21.76
N VAL A 121 3.52 -38.47 22.01
CA VAL A 121 3.24 -39.58 22.91
C VAL A 121 3.05 -39.07 24.34
N GLY A 122 3.91 -38.17 24.82
CA GLY A 122 3.79 -37.56 26.14
C GLY A 122 2.49 -36.76 26.34
N ALA A 123 2.04 -36.03 25.31
CA ALA A 123 0.77 -35.31 25.33
C ALA A 123 -0.43 -36.27 25.33
N ALA A 124 -0.37 -37.34 24.54
CA ALA A 124 -1.42 -38.38 24.50
C ALA A 124 -1.59 -39.06 25.86
N VAL A 125 -0.49 -39.41 26.52
CA VAL A 125 -0.52 -40.04 27.86
C VAL A 125 -1.10 -39.06 28.91
N ARG A 126 -0.63 -37.82 28.92
CA ARG A 126 -1.14 -36.81 29.86
C ARG A 126 -2.62 -36.50 29.63
N ASN A 127 -3.03 -36.29 28.37
CA ASN A 127 -4.47 -36.04 28.06
C ASN A 127 -5.37 -37.22 28.37
N ALA A 128 -4.85 -38.45 28.42
CA ALA A 128 -5.58 -39.64 28.84
C ALA A 128 -5.69 -39.75 30.38
N MET A 129 -4.73 -39.18 31.12
CA MET A 129 -4.66 -39.22 32.57
C MET A 129 -5.39 -38.03 33.25
N ASP A 130 -5.55 -36.90 32.51
CA ASP A 130 -6.08 -35.66 33.04
C ASP A 130 -7.51 -35.41 32.50
N SER A 131 -8.51 -35.65 33.33
CA SER A 131 -9.92 -35.53 32.95
C SER A 131 -10.49 -34.10 33.00
N GLY A 132 -9.67 -33.05 33.20
CA GLY A 132 -10.17 -31.67 33.39
C GLY A 132 -9.21 -30.53 33.05
N GLY A 133 -7.97 -30.79 32.57
CA GLY A 133 -6.99 -29.77 32.29
C GLY A 133 -6.98 -29.27 30.84
N LEU A 134 -6.24 -28.18 30.58
CA LEU A 134 -5.95 -27.64 29.24
C LEU A 134 -5.25 -28.72 28.40
N ARG A 135 -5.89 -29.17 27.32
CA ARG A 135 -5.31 -30.15 26.39
C ARG A 135 -3.99 -29.64 25.81
N GLN A 136 -2.91 -30.32 26.13
CA GLN A 136 -1.59 -29.99 25.64
C GLN A 136 -1.48 -30.35 24.14
N GLY A 137 -1.22 -29.37 23.29
CA GLY A 137 -1.07 -29.56 21.84
C GLY A 137 0.26 -30.23 21.49
N GLY A 138 0.24 -31.23 20.60
CA GLY A 138 1.43 -31.92 20.10
C GLY A 138 2.00 -31.35 18.79
N SER A 139 1.52 -30.22 18.30
CA SER A 139 1.97 -29.65 17.03
C SER A 139 3.30 -28.91 17.19
N THR A 140 4.22 -29.13 16.23
CA THR A 140 5.50 -28.42 16.14
C THR A 140 5.36 -27.09 15.40
N ILE A 141 6.36 -26.22 15.47
CA ILE A 141 6.45 -24.99 14.67
C ILE A 141 6.31 -25.33 13.18
N THR A 142 6.97 -26.39 12.69
CA THR A 142 6.92 -26.79 11.29
C THR A 142 5.51 -27.28 10.89
N MET A 143 4.82 -28.05 11.74
CA MET A 143 3.43 -28.44 11.49
C MET A 143 2.48 -27.25 11.45
N GLN A 144 2.66 -26.28 12.35
CA GLN A 144 1.87 -25.04 12.33
C GLN A 144 2.14 -24.21 11.08
N LEU A 145 3.40 -24.14 10.64
CA LEU A 145 3.79 -23.44 9.40
C LEU A 145 3.13 -24.10 8.18
N VAL A 146 3.19 -25.42 8.08
CA VAL A 146 2.52 -26.19 7.02
C VAL A 146 1.03 -25.88 6.97
N LYS A 147 0.35 -25.98 8.10
CA LYS A 147 -1.07 -25.68 8.20
C LYS A 147 -1.37 -24.25 7.70
N ASN A 148 -0.62 -23.26 8.15
CA ASN A 148 -0.90 -21.86 7.83
C ASN A 148 -0.59 -21.51 6.36
N LEU A 149 0.38 -22.19 5.72
CA LEU A 149 0.83 -21.87 4.37
C LEU A 149 0.19 -22.73 3.28
N TYR A 150 -0.15 -23.99 3.58
CA TYR A 150 -0.56 -24.93 2.54
C TYR A 150 -2.02 -25.41 2.68
N ASP A 151 -2.60 -25.34 3.88
CA ASP A 151 -3.98 -25.80 4.09
C ASP A 151 -4.67 -25.09 5.28
N PRO A 152 -4.85 -23.77 5.22
CA PRO A 152 -5.38 -22.98 6.33
C PRO A 152 -6.83 -23.31 6.68
N ASP A 153 -7.63 -23.75 5.69
CA ASP A 153 -9.08 -24.01 5.81
C ASP A 153 -9.41 -25.50 6.02
N ALA A 154 -8.40 -26.36 6.16
CA ALA A 154 -8.60 -27.79 6.33
C ALA A 154 -9.40 -28.15 7.60
N PRO A 155 -10.26 -29.17 7.54
CA PRO A 155 -10.98 -29.66 8.71
C PRO A 155 -10.01 -30.17 9.79
N ARG A 156 -10.33 -29.91 11.05
CA ARG A 156 -9.49 -30.31 12.20
C ARG A 156 -9.76 -31.75 12.61
N ASP A 157 -9.35 -32.70 11.78
CA ASP A 157 -9.47 -34.13 12.05
C ASP A 157 -8.11 -34.86 12.18
N PHE A 158 -8.16 -36.15 12.43
CA PHE A 158 -6.97 -36.97 12.58
C PHE A 158 -6.20 -37.14 11.26
N SER A 159 -6.90 -37.24 10.14
CA SER A 159 -6.30 -37.35 8.80
C SER A 159 -5.50 -36.10 8.46
N GLN A 160 -6.04 -34.92 8.79
CA GLN A 160 -5.32 -33.65 8.62
C GLN A 160 -4.05 -33.60 9.47
N LYS A 161 -4.06 -34.13 10.68
CA LYS A 161 -2.84 -34.20 11.51
C LYS A 161 -1.76 -35.09 10.89
N ILE A 162 -2.14 -36.17 10.23
CA ILE A 162 -1.19 -37.02 9.48
C ILE A 162 -0.61 -36.26 8.28
N ARG A 163 -1.44 -35.54 7.54
CA ARG A 163 -0.98 -34.69 6.42
C ARG A 163 -0.01 -33.60 6.88
N GLU A 164 -0.38 -32.85 7.93
CA GLU A 164 0.49 -31.83 8.54
C GLU A 164 1.85 -32.42 8.94
N ALA A 165 1.85 -33.61 9.56
CA ALA A 165 3.07 -34.29 9.99
C ALA A 165 3.95 -34.72 8.80
N HIS A 166 3.34 -35.29 7.77
CA HIS A 166 4.05 -35.69 6.54
C HIS A 166 4.68 -34.47 5.85
N LEU A 167 3.88 -33.43 5.56
CA LEU A 167 4.35 -32.22 4.93
C LEU A 167 5.40 -31.46 5.78
N ALA A 168 5.29 -31.52 7.11
CA ALA A 168 6.31 -30.93 7.99
C ALA A 168 7.67 -31.63 7.84
N GLN A 169 7.71 -32.95 7.64
CA GLN A 169 8.94 -33.68 7.37
C GLN A 169 9.53 -33.30 5.99
N GLU A 170 8.67 -33.08 4.98
CA GLU A 170 9.12 -32.60 3.66
C GLU A 170 9.72 -31.19 3.73
N VAL A 171 9.07 -30.27 4.47
CA VAL A 171 9.58 -28.91 4.72
C VAL A 171 10.96 -28.97 5.39
N GLU A 172 11.14 -29.81 6.41
CA GLU A 172 12.42 -29.96 7.13
C GLU A 172 13.54 -30.56 6.28
N ARG A 173 13.21 -31.33 5.24
CA ARG A 173 14.21 -31.80 4.28
C ARG A 173 14.74 -30.72 3.34
N ARG A 174 13.95 -29.66 3.13
CA ARG A 174 14.24 -28.59 2.15
C ARG A 174 14.76 -27.31 2.74
N PHE A 175 14.28 -26.98 3.95
CA PHE A 175 14.60 -25.73 4.62
C PHE A 175 15.37 -25.98 5.92
N THR A 176 16.33 -25.10 6.21
CA THR A 176 17.00 -25.12 7.51
C THR A 176 16.04 -24.67 8.61
N LYS A 177 16.35 -25.03 9.85
CA LYS A 177 15.57 -24.61 11.03
C LYS A 177 15.37 -23.09 11.09
N ASP A 178 16.40 -22.33 10.81
CA ASP A 178 16.34 -20.87 10.77
C ASP A 178 15.43 -20.35 9.65
N GLN A 179 15.43 -20.98 8.49
CA GLN A 179 14.51 -20.65 7.40
C GLN A 179 13.05 -20.96 7.77
N ILE A 180 12.81 -22.09 8.44
CA ILE A 180 11.48 -22.47 8.93
C ILE A 180 11.00 -21.49 10.00
N LEU A 181 11.85 -21.16 10.97
CA LEU A 181 11.52 -20.19 12.02
C LEU A 181 11.26 -18.80 11.43
N ALA A 182 12.06 -18.37 10.45
CA ALA A 182 11.83 -17.10 9.74
C ALA A 182 10.46 -17.07 9.05
N LYS A 183 10.11 -18.15 8.34
CA LYS A 183 8.80 -18.27 7.66
C LYS A 183 7.66 -18.28 8.67
N TYR A 184 7.80 -18.99 9.78
CA TYR A 184 6.81 -19.04 10.85
C TYR A 184 6.58 -17.66 11.47
N LEU A 185 7.63 -16.99 11.92
CA LEU A 185 7.55 -15.67 12.56
C LEU A 185 7.00 -14.59 11.62
N ASN A 186 7.21 -14.70 10.31
CA ASN A 186 6.65 -13.81 9.30
C ASN A 186 5.26 -14.22 8.79
N GLY A 187 4.76 -15.41 9.14
CA GLY A 187 3.53 -15.97 8.57
C GLY A 187 2.42 -16.25 9.58
N VAL A 188 2.70 -16.35 10.87
CA VAL A 188 1.68 -16.66 11.87
C VAL A 188 0.84 -15.42 12.21
N PHE A 189 -0.44 -15.66 12.54
CA PHE A 189 -1.39 -14.62 12.89
C PHE A 189 -1.29 -14.27 14.39
N TYR A 190 -1.15 -12.97 14.68
CA TYR A 190 -0.99 -12.41 16.03
C TYR A 190 -2.24 -11.69 16.55
N GLY A 191 -3.36 -11.71 15.83
CA GLY A 191 -4.55 -10.90 16.15
C GLY A 191 -4.48 -9.48 15.57
N GLN A 192 -5.55 -8.68 15.73
CA GLN A 192 -5.63 -7.29 15.26
C GLN A 192 -5.20 -7.13 13.78
N ASN A 193 -5.65 -8.05 12.92
CA ASN A 193 -5.29 -8.12 11.51
C ASN A 193 -3.77 -8.22 11.23
N SER A 194 -2.96 -8.59 12.23
CA SER A 194 -1.51 -8.64 12.12
C SER A 194 -1.02 -10.05 11.81
N VAL A 195 -0.38 -10.23 10.66
CA VAL A 195 0.32 -11.43 10.23
C VAL A 195 1.82 -11.15 10.28
N GLY A 196 2.56 -11.98 11.01
CA GLY A 196 3.99 -11.82 11.24
C GLY A 196 4.35 -10.83 12.33
N VAL A 197 5.53 -11.06 12.93
CA VAL A 197 6.03 -10.34 14.13
C VAL A 197 6.21 -8.83 13.92
N GLN A 198 6.59 -8.40 12.71
CA GLN A 198 6.75 -6.98 12.43
C GLN A 198 5.40 -6.24 12.47
N ALA A 199 4.37 -6.82 11.85
CA ALA A 199 3.03 -6.25 11.89
C ALA A 199 2.49 -6.24 13.32
N ALA A 200 2.67 -7.32 14.07
CA ALA A 200 2.27 -7.42 15.47
C ALA A 200 2.96 -6.36 16.35
N SER A 201 4.27 -6.22 16.23
CA SER A 201 5.04 -5.22 16.98
C SER A 201 4.56 -3.79 16.69
N LEU A 202 4.35 -3.46 15.42
CA LEU A 202 3.83 -2.15 15.00
C LEU A 202 2.40 -1.93 15.52
N THR A 203 1.58 -2.96 15.59
CA THR A 203 0.18 -2.88 16.06
C THR A 203 0.08 -2.73 17.57
N TYR A 204 0.83 -3.54 18.33
CA TYR A 204 0.70 -3.57 19.78
C TYR A 204 1.58 -2.57 20.52
N PHE A 205 2.73 -2.16 19.92
CA PHE A 205 3.73 -1.32 20.58
C PHE A 205 4.11 -0.05 19.83
N ASP A 206 3.60 0.17 18.61
CA ASP A 206 3.95 1.32 17.74
C ASP A 206 5.46 1.45 17.50
N LYS A 207 6.17 0.33 17.44
CA LYS A 207 7.60 0.29 17.17
C LYS A 207 7.99 -0.94 16.34
N PRO A 208 9.10 -0.86 15.60
CA PRO A 208 9.58 -2.00 14.83
C PRO A 208 10.02 -3.14 15.76
N VAL A 209 9.90 -4.39 15.28
CA VAL A 209 10.17 -5.57 16.09
C VAL A 209 11.60 -5.63 16.66
N TRP A 210 12.60 -5.09 15.98
CA TRP A 210 13.97 -5.04 16.48
C TRP A 210 14.18 -4.06 17.66
N ALA A 211 13.16 -3.30 18.05
CA ALA A 211 13.18 -2.35 19.16
C ALA A 211 12.29 -2.80 20.33
N ILE A 212 11.75 -4.02 20.32
CA ILE A 212 11.01 -4.58 21.46
C ILE A 212 11.98 -5.12 22.52
N ASN A 213 11.53 -5.14 23.76
CA ASN A 213 12.25 -5.71 24.91
C ASN A 213 11.73 -7.12 25.26
N LEU A 214 12.37 -7.79 26.22
CA LEU A 214 12.04 -9.15 26.63
C LEU A 214 10.55 -9.34 27.02
N PRO A 215 9.92 -8.49 27.88
CA PRO A 215 8.50 -8.63 28.18
C PRO A 215 7.58 -8.56 26.95
N GLN A 216 7.92 -7.71 25.99
CA GLN A 216 7.17 -7.54 24.74
C GLN A 216 7.39 -8.73 23.78
N ALA A 217 8.60 -9.26 23.73
CA ALA A 217 8.93 -10.46 22.98
C ALA A 217 8.15 -11.67 23.51
N ALA A 218 8.14 -11.87 24.83
CA ALA A 218 7.38 -12.92 25.49
C ALA A 218 5.86 -12.78 25.28
N LEU A 219 5.33 -11.55 25.30
CA LEU A 219 3.93 -11.31 24.98
C LEU A 219 3.62 -11.75 23.55
N LEU A 220 4.39 -11.28 22.56
CA LEU A 220 4.17 -11.68 21.15
C LEU A 220 4.24 -13.20 20.98
N ALA A 221 5.26 -13.86 21.54
CA ALA A 221 5.41 -15.32 21.45
C ALA A 221 4.21 -16.08 22.04
N GLY A 222 3.51 -15.50 23.00
CA GLY A 222 2.33 -16.09 23.62
C GLY A 222 1.03 -15.99 22.83
N LEU A 223 0.93 -15.03 21.89
CA LEU A 223 -0.32 -14.72 21.17
C LEU A 223 -0.79 -15.80 20.19
N PRO A 224 0.08 -16.48 19.40
CA PRO A 224 -0.35 -17.37 18.32
C PRO A 224 -1.24 -18.52 18.76
N GLN A 225 -1.14 -18.99 19.98
CA GLN A 225 -1.96 -20.06 20.53
C GLN A 225 -3.46 -19.72 20.48
N ALA A 226 -3.83 -18.49 20.86
CA ALA A 226 -5.23 -18.03 20.88
C ALA A 226 -5.26 -16.48 20.75
N PRO A 227 -5.02 -15.91 19.55
CA PRO A 227 -4.81 -14.48 19.38
C PRO A 227 -5.98 -13.60 19.83
N SER A 228 -7.21 -14.09 19.73
CA SER A 228 -8.41 -13.37 20.21
C SER A 228 -8.54 -13.42 21.73
N ALA A 229 -8.27 -14.57 22.36
CA ALA A 229 -8.36 -14.75 23.81
C ALA A 229 -7.25 -13.98 24.54
N TYR A 230 -6.04 -13.97 23.98
CA TYR A 230 -4.88 -13.28 24.57
C TYR A 230 -4.66 -11.86 24.02
N ASN A 231 -5.66 -11.28 23.33
CA ASN A 231 -5.55 -9.92 22.83
C ASN A 231 -5.36 -8.91 23.97
N PRO A 232 -4.18 -8.27 24.10
CA PRO A 232 -3.87 -7.45 25.28
C PRO A 232 -4.67 -6.15 25.35
N PHE A 233 -5.28 -5.70 24.24
CA PHE A 233 -6.19 -4.54 24.24
C PHE A 233 -7.58 -4.86 24.75
N VAL A 234 -7.98 -6.13 24.76
CA VAL A 234 -9.31 -6.60 25.16
C VAL A 234 -9.24 -7.37 26.48
N ASN A 235 -8.29 -8.29 26.57
CA ASN A 235 -8.11 -9.22 27.69
C ASN A 235 -6.70 -9.06 28.32
N PRO A 236 -6.36 -7.91 28.92
CA PRO A 236 -4.99 -7.63 29.41
C PRO A 236 -4.53 -8.62 30.50
N LYS A 237 -5.45 -9.13 31.33
CA LYS A 237 -5.14 -10.11 32.39
C LYS A 237 -4.69 -11.45 31.80
N ASP A 238 -5.42 -11.96 30.82
CA ASP A 238 -5.10 -13.23 30.17
C ASP A 238 -3.82 -13.12 29.35
N ALA A 239 -3.63 -11.98 28.68
CA ALA A 239 -2.38 -11.66 27.96
C ALA A 239 -1.18 -11.62 28.92
N THR A 240 -1.32 -11.00 30.10
CA THR A 240 -0.27 -10.97 31.13
C THR A 240 0.04 -12.37 31.65
N THR A 241 -1.00 -13.14 31.96
CA THR A 241 -0.85 -14.54 32.42
C THR A 241 -0.10 -15.36 31.37
N ARG A 242 -0.49 -15.27 30.11
CA ARG A 242 0.17 -15.99 28.99
C ARG A 242 1.61 -15.56 28.80
N ARG A 243 1.92 -14.24 28.83
CA ARG A 243 3.29 -13.71 28.81
C ARG A 243 4.15 -14.30 29.94
N ASN A 244 3.61 -14.35 31.15
CA ASN A 244 4.32 -14.87 32.32
C ASN A 244 4.64 -16.37 32.19
N VAL A 245 3.74 -17.15 31.57
CA VAL A 245 4.01 -18.56 31.21
C VAL A 245 5.18 -18.64 30.22
N VAL A 246 5.21 -17.80 29.18
CA VAL A 246 6.33 -17.76 28.22
C VAL A 246 7.64 -17.44 28.91
N LEU A 247 7.67 -16.41 29.76
CA LEU A 247 8.88 -16.02 30.52
C LEU A 247 9.38 -17.14 31.42
N GLN A 248 8.47 -17.88 32.07
CA GLN A 248 8.86 -19.03 32.88
C GLN A 248 9.44 -20.16 32.04
N GLU A 249 8.81 -20.50 30.90
CA GLU A 249 9.34 -21.52 29.98
C GLU A 249 10.72 -21.15 29.43
N MET A 250 10.97 -19.86 29.18
CA MET A 250 12.32 -19.38 28.78
C MET A 250 13.35 -19.59 29.91
N ALA A 251 12.99 -19.30 31.16
CA ALA A 251 13.88 -19.52 32.30
C ALA A 251 14.12 -21.01 32.57
N ASP A 252 13.07 -21.83 32.52
CA ASP A 252 13.16 -23.29 32.74
C ASP A 252 14.03 -23.99 31.69
N GLN A 253 14.13 -23.39 30.48
CA GLN A 253 14.96 -23.88 29.38
C GLN A 253 16.33 -23.22 29.30
N GLY A 254 16.63 -22.27 30.19
CA GLY A 254 17.95 -21.61 30.30
C GLY A 254 18.22 -20.55 29.24
N HIS A 255 17.19 -20.05 28.53
CA HIS A 255 17.33 -18.93 27.59
C HIS A 255 17.51 -17.60 28.32
N ILE A 256 16.92 -17.45 29.49
CA ILE A 256 17.07 -16.31 30.41
C ILE A 256 17.28 -16.82 31.84
N THR A 257 17.80 -16.00 32.72
CA THR A 257 17.88 -16.31 34.14
C THR A 257 16.51 -16.18 34.82
N GLN A 258 16.34 -16.83 35.98
CA GLN A 258 15.11 -16.68 36.79
C GLN A 258 14.91 -15.22 37.22
N ALA A 259 15.99 -14.50 37.51
CA ALA A 259 15.95 -13.07 37.91
C ALA A 259 15.39 -12.20 36.77
N GLU A 260 15.85 -12.41 35.53
CA GLU A 260 15.35 -11.70 34.34
C GLU A 260 13.87 -12.03 34.09
N ALA A 261 13.48 -13.31 34.26
CA ALA A 261 12.09 -13.71 34.15
C ALA A 261 11.19 -13.02 35.18
N ASP A 262 11.64 -12.93 36.44
CA ASP A 262 10.86 -12.32 37.52
C ASP A 262 10.76 -10.80 37.35
N GLU A 263 11.83 -10.12 36.92
CA GLU A 263 11.81 -8.70 36.55
C GLU A 263 10.83 -8.45 35.39
N ALA A 264 10.91 -9.25 34.32
CA ALA A 264 10.04 -9.13 33.16
C ALA A 264 8.56 -9.39 33.51
N LYS A 265 8.26 -10.34 34.42
CA LYS A 265 6.90 -10.60 34.91
C LYS A 265 6.34 -9.45 35.74
N ALA A 266 7.19 -8.74 36.51
CA ALA A 266 6.81 -7.58 37.31
C ALA A 266 6.53 -6.33 36.45
N SER A 267 7.01 -6.29 35.20
CA SER A 267 6.82 -5.16 34.32
C SER A 267 5.41 -5.08 33.73
N ASP A 268 4.97 -3.87 33.40
CA ASP A 268 3.75 -3.63 32.64
C ASP A 268 3.86 -4.18 31.20
N LEU A 269 2.70 -4.35 30.52
CA LEU A 269 2.66 -4.79 29.10
C LEU A 269 3.24 -3.75 28.13
N LEU A 270 3.38 -2.48 28.54
CA LEU A 270 3.91 -1.35 27.76
C LEU A 270 3.24 -1.23 26.38
N LEU A 271 1.90 -1.40 26.35
CA LEU A 271 1.11 -1.34 25.14
C LEU A 271 1.03 0.10 24.62
N LYS A 272 1.17 0.23 23.30
CA LYS A 272 0.88 1.45 22.57
C LYS A 272 0.27 1.09 21.22
N ARG A 273 -1.03 1.40 21.04
CA ARG A 273 -1.71 1.10 19.78
C ARG A 273 -1.06 1.85 18.62
N GLY A 274 -0.46 1.10 17.73
CA GLY A 274 0.18 1.67 16.55
C GLY A 274 -0.81 2.00 15.45
N ARG A 275 -0.50 3.06 14.70
CA ARG A 275 -1.27 3.49 13.52
C ARG A 275 -0.43 3.45 12.24
N THR A 276 0.66 2.71 12.25
CA THR A 276 1.61 2.69 11.11
C THR A 276 0.93 2.27 9.80
N TYR A 277 0.03 1.29 9.83
CA TYR A 277 -0.69 0.83 8.65
C TYR A 277 -1.89 1.70 8.25
N GLU A 278 -2.37 2.54 9.16
CA GLU A 278 -3.48 3.47 8.94
C GLU A 278 -3.00 4.85 8.48
N ARG A 279 -1.77 5.24 8.91
CA ARG A 279 -1.23 6.57 8.68
C ARG A 279 -0.80 6.75 7.24
N LYS A 280 -1.38 7.75 6.59
CA LYS A 280 -0.99 8.20 5.26
C LYS A 280 -0.45 9.63 5.37
N ARG A 281 0.75 9.83 4.87
CA ARG A 281 1.30 11.17 4.63
C ARG A 281 0.92 11.58 3.23
N GLU A 282 0.69 12.87 3.01
CA GLU A 282 0.29 13.40 1.72
C GLU A 282 -0.93 12.64 1.16
N GLY A 283 -2.01 12.54 1.96
CA GLY A 283 -3.11 11.59 1.77
C GLY A 283 -3.76 11.64 0.39
N TYR A 284 -3.99 12.84 -0.18
CA TYR A 284 -4.56 12.98 -1.52
C TYR A 284 -3.63 12.47 -2.63
N PHE A 285 -2.33 12.76 -2.51
CA PHE A 285 -1.35 12.23 -3.45
C PHE A 285 -1.16 10.72 -3.28
N PHE A 286 -1.16 10.23 -2.03
CA PHE A 286 -1.12 8.81 -1.74
C PHE A 286 -2.27 8.05 -2.42
N ASP A 287 -3.49 8.53 -2.28
CA ASP A 287 -4.67 7.88 -2.90
C ASP A 287 -4.67 8.03 -4.43
N TYR A 288 -4.17 9.15 -4.96
CA TYR A 288 -3.96 9.27 -6.41
C TYR A 288 -3.01 8.18 -6.94
N VAL A 289 -1.87 7.97 -6.27
CA VAL A 289 -0.91 6.89 -6.62
C VAL A 289 -1.55 5.51 -6.44
N ARG A 290 -2.28 5.28 -5.35
CA ARG A 290 -2.98 4.01 -5.10
C ARG A 290 -3.96 3.71 -6.23
N GLN A 291 -4.77 4.67 -6.64
CA GLN A 291 -5.73 4.47 -7.72
C GLN A 291 -5.04 4.17 -9.06
N GLU A 292 -3.99 4.92 -9.40
CA GLU A 292 -3.21 4.67 -10.61
C GLU A 292 -2.57 3.27 -10.63
N LEU A 293 -2.15 2.76 -9.46
CA LEU A 293 -1.66 1.39 -9.32
C LEU A 293 -2.79 0.36 -9.52
N ILE A 294 -3.97 0.58 -8.92
CA ILE A 294 -5.12 -0.32 -9.04
C ILE A 294 -5.57 -0.41 -10.49
N ASP A 295 -5.68 0.71 -11.18
CA ASP A 295 -6.10 0.77 -12.58
C ASP A 295 -5.13 0.01 -13.52
N ARG A 296 -3.84 -0.03 -13.18
CA ARG A 296 -2.80 -0.70 -13.98
C ARG A 296 -2.58 -2.17 -13.63
N TYR A 297 -2.65 -2.53 -12.35
CA TYR A 297 -2.19 -3.85 -11.86
C TYR A 297 -3.27 -4.65 -11.14
N GLY A 298 -4.44 -4.08 -10.92
CA GLY A 298 -5.56 -4.68 -10.19
C GLY A 298 -5.40 -4.58 -8.67
N GLU A 299 -6.53 -4.55 -7.98
CA GLU A 299 -6.61 -4.30 -6.53
C GLU A 299 -5.87 -5.34 -5.71
N GLN A 300 -6.04 -6.62 -6.01
CA GLN A 300 -5.42 -7.72 -5.27
C GLN A 300 -3.89 -7.63 -5.28
N ARG A 301 -3.28 -7.37 -6.44
CA ARG A 301 -1.83 -7.23 -6.57
C ARG A 301 -1.30 -6.00 -5.85
N VAL A 302 -2.06 -4.92 -5.86
CA VAL A 302 -1.68 -3.67 -5.20
C VAL A 302 -1.78 -3.78 -3.69
N GLN A 303 -2.80 -4.47 -3.16
CA GLN A 303 -2.98 -4.65 -1.72
C GLN A 303 -2.02 -5.69 -1.13
N ASN A 304 -1.83 -6.82 -1.83
CA ASN A 304 -1.19 -8.01 -1.27
C ASN A 304 0.16 -8.36 -1.94
N GLY A 305 0.55 -7.63 -2.98
CA GLY A 305 1.75 -7.94 -3.76
C GLY A 305 3.07 -7.41 -3.19
N GLY A 306 3.05 -6.70 -2.06
CA GLY A 306 4.25 -6.20 -1.40
C GLY A 306 5.05 -5.18 -2.20
N LEU A 307 4.39 -4.39 -3.05
CA LEU A 307 5.05 -3.41 -3.91
C LEU A 307 5.83 -2.38 -3.09
N ALA A 308 6.99 -1.96 -3.58
CA ALA A 308 7.81 -0.91 -2.97
C ALA A 308 7.85 0.30 -3.91
N VAL A 309 6.75 1.06 -3.92
CA VAL A 309 6.48 2.12 -4.88
C VAL A 309 7.24 3.39 -4.52
N ARG A 310 8.19 3.80 -5.36
CA ARG A 310 8.85 5.10 -5.24
C ARG A 310 8.12 6.13 -6.07
N THR A 311 7.70 7.23 -5.43
CA THR A 311 6.96 8.30 -6.08
C THR A 311 7.86 9.47 -6.49
N THR A 312 7.26 10.42 -7.21
CA THR A 312 7.91 11.63 -7.70
C THR A 312 7.78 12.82 -6.76
N ILE A 313 6.94 12.72 -5.71
CA ILE A 313 6.65 13.84 -4.81
C ILE A 313 7.90 14.33 -4.07
N ASP A 314 8.08 15.64 -4.03
CA ASP A 314 9.16 16.29 -3.27
C ASP A 314 8.58 16.83 -1.96
N PRO A 315 8.97 16.28 -0.79
CA PRO A 315 8.40 16.71 0.49
C PRO A 315 8.64 18.18 0.85
N ARG A 316 9.63 18.82 0.25
CA ARG A 316 9.88 20.26 0.46
C ARG A 316 8.86 21.10 -0.31
N LEU A 317 8.67 20.76 -1.60
CA LEU A 317 7.70 21.45 -2.46
C LEU A 317 6.27 21.17 -2.00
N GLN A 318 5.99 19.96 -1.55
CA GLN A 318 4.68 19.61 -0.98
C GLN A 318 4.36 20.48 0.25
N ARG A 319 5.28 20.55 1.22
CA ARG A 319 5.09 21.42 2.40
C ARG A 319 4.96 22.90 2.03
N ALA A 320 5.72 23.38 1.05
CA ALA A 320 5.61 24.75 0.59
C ALA A 320 4.21 25.03 -0.02
N ALA A 321 3.68 24.09 -0.79
CA ALA A 321 2.32 24.21 -1.34
C ALA A 321 1.25 24.18 -0.23
N GLU A 322 1.37 23.30 0.75
CA GLU A 322 0.47 23.23 1.90
C GLU A 322 0.52 24.51 2.76
N GLN A 323 1.72 25.02 3.02
CA GLN A 323 1.91 26.28 3.76
C GLN A 323 1.36 27.48 3.01
N ALA A 324 1.52 27.52 1.67
CA ALA A 324 0.94 28.58 0.85
C ALA A 324 -0.60 28.58 0.91
N ILE A 325 -1.23 27.41 0.90
CA ILE A 325 -2.68 27.29 1.09
C ILE A 325 -3.07 27.73 2.50
N ALA A 326 -2.46 27.16 3.53
CA ALA A 326 -2.81 27.43 4.92
C ALA A 326 -2.58 28.91 5.33
N GLY A 327 -1.55 29.54 4.76
CA GLY A 327 -1.24 30.95 5.02
C GLY A 327 -2.23 31.95 4.40
N ASN A 328 -2.99 31.51 3.39
CA ASN A 328 -3.95 32.37 2.68
C ASN A 328 -5.41 31.96 2.87
N LEU A 329 -5.66 30.67 3.17
CA LEU A 329 -6.98 30.06 3.27
C LEU A 329 -7.03 29.14 4.49
N GLY A 330 -6.94 29.73 5.69
CA GLY A 330 -6.89 29.00 6.96
C GLY A 330 -8.11 29.25 7.86
N GLN A 331 -9.13 29.98 7.37
CA GLN A 331 -10.31 30.32 8.16
C GLN A 331 -11.49 29.40 7.84
N GLU A 332 -12.38 29.25 8.81
CA GLU A 332 -13.66 28.56 8.57
C GLU A 332 -14.49 29.33 7.54
N GLY A 333 -15.00 28.63 6.53
CA GLY A 333 -15.74 29.24 5.42
C GLY A 333 -14.89 29.56 4.19
N ASP A 334 -13.56 29.48 4.28
CA ASP A 334 -12.69 29.66 3.11
C ASP A 334 -12.99 28.65 1.98
N PRO A 335 -12.87 29.07 0.72
CA PRO A 335 -13.11 28.20 -0.42
C PRO A 335 -12.13 27.05 -0.47
N ALA A 336 -12.52 25.97 -1.16
CA ALA A 336 -11.58 24.88 -1.45
C ALA A 336 -10.50 25.36 -2.43
N ALA A 337 -9.25 24.98 -2.16
CA ALA A 337 -8.11 25.28 -3.02
C ALA A 337 -7.26 24.06 -3.30
N ALA A 338 -6.57 24.08 -4.43
CA ALA A 338 -5.59 23.07 -4.80
C ALA A 338 -4.35 23.71 -5.43
N VAL A 339 -3.18 23.14 -5.14
CA VAL A 339 -1.90 23.49 -5.75
C VAL A 339 -1.27 22.24 -6.33
N VAL A 340 -0.92 22.29 -7.63
CA VAL A 340 -0.21 21.24 -8.34
C VAL A 340 1.10 21.78 -8.89
N LEU A 341 2.20 21.12 -8.59
CA LEU A 341 3.50 21.40 -9.18
C LEU A 341 3.98 20.21 -10.02
N ILE A 342 4.32 20.50 -11.29
CA ILE A 342 4.86 19.53 -12.23
C ILE A 342 6.23 20.01 -12.71
N ASP A 343 7.20 19.10 -12.78
CA ASP A 343 8.45 19.33 -13.48
C ASP A 343 8.17 19.27 -14.99
N ALA A 344 8.23 20.42 -15.64
CA ALA A 344 7.85 20.57 -17.05
C ALA A 344 8.69 19.72 -18.02
N ARG A 345 9.90 19.28 -17.64
CA ARG A 345 10.77 18.46 -18.48
C ARG A 345 10.48 16.97 -18.38
N THR A 346 10.08 16.52 -17.22
CA THR A 346 9.89 15.09 -16.91
C THR A 346 8.43 14.68 -16.77
N GLY A 347 7.53 15.62 -16.47
CA GLY A 347 6.14 15.34 -16.08
C GLY A 347 6.00 14.91 -14.61
N TYR A 348 7.07 14.88 -13.83
CA TYR A 348 7.02 14.43 -12.43
C TYR A 348 6.18 15.36 -11.58
N ILE A 349 5.16 14.80 -10.92
CA ILE A 349 4.34 15.50 -9.93
C ILE A 349 5.21 15.73 -8.69
N ARG A 350 5.56 16.98 -8.42
CA ARG A 350 6.41 17.38 -7.29
C ARG A 350 5.62 17.76 -6.05
N ALA A 351 4.43 18.30 -6.22
CA ALA A 351 3.48 18.58 -5.16
C ALA A 351 2.05 18.42 -5.66
N MET A 352 1.17 17.98 -4.77
CA MET A 352 -0.28 17.90 -4.95
C MET A 352 -0.93 18.18 -3.60
N ALA A 353 -1.28 19.43 -3.35
CA ALA A 353 -1.82 19.89 -2.08
C ALA A 353 -3.24 20.43 -2.25
N THR A 354 -4.07 20.30 -1.23
CA THR A 354 -5.42 20.86 -1.16
C THR A 354 -5.64 21.54 0.19
N SER A 355 -6.63 22.46 0.27
CA SER A 355 -6.98 23.15 1.51
C SER A 355 -7.78 22.28 2.49
N ARG A 356 -8.31 21.16 2.05
CA ARG A 356 -9.06 20.24 2.91
C ARG A 356 -8.13 19.19 3.49
N GLU A 357 -8.30 18.89 4.79
CA GLU A 357 -7.55 17.82 5.43
C GLU A 357 -8.03 16.45 4.92
N TYR A 358 -7.09 15.58 4.58
CA TYR A 358 -7.41 14.24 4.12
C TYR A 358 -7.92 13.37 5.28
N GLY A 359 -9.09 12.76 5.12
CA GLY A 359 -9.72 11.93 6.14
C GLY A 359 -10.88 11.09 5.61
N LYS A 360 -11.60 10.42 6.50
CA LYS A 360 -12.75 9.56 6.13
C LYS A 360 -13.84 10.35 5.39
N ASP A 361 -14.06 11.59 5.80
CA ASP A 361 -15.11 12.45 5.29
C ASP A 361 -14.61 13.43 4.20
N SER A 362 -13.31 13.39 3.88
CA SER A 362 -12.69 14.28 2.91
C SER A 362 -11.65 13.52 2.09
N GLN A 363 -12.11 12.77 1.08
CA GLN A 363 -11.26 12.00 0.16
C GLN A 363 -11.28 12.54 -1.27
N PHE A 364 -12.15 13.52 -1.56
CA PHE A 364 -12.23 14.12 -2.88
C PHE A 364 -10.99 14.98 -3.16
N ASN A 365 -10.21 14.57 -4.17
CA ASN A 365 -8.97 15.21 -4.53
C ASN A 365 -9.20 16.40 -5.46
N TYR A 366 -9.28 17.61 -4.89
CA TYR A 366 -9.50 18.83 -5.66
C TYR A 366 -8.43 19.07 -6.74
N ALA A 367 -7.22 18.59 -6.55
CA ALA A 367 -6.14 18.77 -7.52
C ALA A 367 -6.32 17.92 -8.79
N ALA A 368 -6.89 16.71 -8.67
CA ALA A 368 -6.98 15.74 -9.76
C ALA A 368 -8.42 15.40 -10.19
N GLN A 369 -9.43 15.68 -9.36
CA GLN A 369 -10.82 15.29 -9.61
C GLN A 369 -11.77 16.46 -9.78
N ALA A 370 -11.48 17.64 -9.19
CA ALA A 370 -12.32 18.80 -9.33
C ALA A 370 -12.25 19.35 -10.76
N ARG A 371 -13.32 19.22 -11.51
CA ARG A 371 -13.49 19.85 -12.81
C ARG A 371 -14.15 21.21 -12.63
N ARG A 372 -13.44 22.26 -13.01
CA ARG A 372 -13.88 23.64 -12.85
C ARG A 372 -13.50 24.45 -14.09
N GLN A 373 -14.25 25.50 -14.35
CA GLN A 373 -13.94 26.40 -15.45
C GLN A 373 -12.65 27.18 -15.17
N PRO A 374 -11.65 27.09 -16.06
CA PRO A 374 -10.36 27.75 -15.88
C PRO A 374 -10.41 29.26 -16.18
N GLY A 375 -11.51 29.76 -16.70
CA GLY A 375 -11.67 31.15 -17.09
C GLY A 375 -10.55 31.62 -18.01
N SER A 376 -10.11 32.84 -17.83
CA SER A 376 -9.09 33.49 -18.68
C SER A 376 -7.72 32.78 -18.75
N THR A 377 -7.42 31.75 -17.93
CA THR A 377 -6.23 30.96 -18.14
C THR A 377 -6.27 30.20 -19.47
N PHE A 378 -7.48 29.88 -19.95
CA PHE A 378 -7.67 29.18 -21.23
C PHE A 378 -7.27 30.03 -22.45
N LYS A 379 -7.23 31.35 -22.33
CA LYS A 379 -6.75 32.29 -23.37
C LYS A 379 -5.34 31.96 -23.85
N THR A 380 -4.53 31.32 -23.00
CA THR A 380 -3.19 30.86 -23.37
C THR A 380 -3.22 29.85 -24.53
N PHE A 381 -4.24 28.99 -24.62
CA PHE A 381 -4.38 28.04 -25.72
C PHE A 381 -4.75 28.76 -27.05
N VAL A 382 -5.62 29.77 -26.97
CA VAL A 382 -5.96 30.63 -28.12
C VAL A 382 -4.70 31.35 -28.63
N LEU A 383 -3.95 32.00 -27.74
CA LEU A 383 -2.69 32.68 -28.04
C LEU A 383 -1.66 31.71 -28.66
N THR A 384 -1.51 30.51 -28.06
CA THR A 384 -0.59 29.48 -28.57
C THR A 384 -0.98 29.05 -29.97
N ARG A 385 -2.27 28.85 -30.22
CA ARG A 385 -2.74 28.46 -31.55
C ARG A 385 -2.57 29.56 -32.58
N ALA A 386 -2.90 30.81 -32.23
CA ALA A 386 -2.72 31.96 -33.13
C ALA A 386 -1.25 32.14 -33.57
N ILE A 387 -0.34 32.08 -32.59
CA ILE A 387 1.11 32.18 -32.90
C ILE A 387 1.60 30.98 -33.71
N ALA A 388 1.12 29.77 -33.42
CA ALA A 388 1.45 28.56 -34.19
C ALA A 388 0.97 28.64 -35.65
N ASP A 389 -0.11 29.39 -35.91
CA ASP A 389 -0.64 29.68 -37.25
C ASP A 389 0.09 30.83 -37.96
N GLY A 390 1.11 31.45 -37.34
CA GLY A 390 1.89 32.53 -37.90
C GLY A 390 1.32 33.92 -37.65
N ILE A 391 0.28 34.05 -36.81
CA ILE A 391 -0.27 35.37 -36.45
C ILE A 391 0.74 36.09 -35.54
N ASN A 392 1.18 37.31 -35.99
CA ASN A 392 2.11 38.10 -35.20
C ASN A 392 1.37 38.84 -34.07
N PRO A 393 1.65 38.52 -32.79
CA PRO A 393 0.92 39.09 -31.67
C PRO A 393 1.19 40.56 -31.38
N TYR A 394 2.23 41.15 -31.97
CA TYR A 394 2.62 42.54 -31.75
C TYR A 394 2.10 43.50 -32.84
N SER A 395 1.85 43.00 -34.05
CA SER A 395 1.34 43.80 -35.17
C SER A 395 -0.12 43.49 -35.53
N THR A 396 -0.62 42.33 -35.17
CA THR A 396 -2.03 42.01 -35.39
C THR A 396 -2.90 42.66 -34.31
N VAL A 397 -3.84 43.46 -34.77
CA VAL A 397 -4.68 44.32 -33.95
C VAL A 397 -6.12 43.85 -34.03
N TYR A 398 -6.81 43.80 -32.87
CA TYR A 398 -8.27 43.61 -32.73
C TYR A 398 -8.90 44.83 -32.10
N ASP A 399 -10.20 45.00 -32.36
CA ASP A 399 -10.96 46.13 -31.76
C ASP A 399 -11.57 45.70 -30.42
N SER A 400 -11.01 46.25 -29.33
CA SER A 400 -11.55 46.09 -27.98
C SER A 400 -12.79 46.96 -27.81
N ARG A 401 -13.96 46.39 -28.00
CA ARG A 401 -15.30 47.00 -27.88
C ARG A 401 -16.32 45.98 -27.40
N PRO A 402 -17.52 46.39 -26.95
CA PRO A 402 -18.59 45.44 -26.74
C PRO A 402 -18.84 44.59 -28.00
N ILE A 403 -18.88 43.28 -27.86
CA ILE A 403 -19.23 42.36 -28.94
C ILE A 403 -20.72 42.02 -28.79
N ASP A 404 -21.48 42.30 -29.82
CA ASP A 404 -22.88 41.89 -29.99
C ASP A 404 -23.08 41.55 -31.45
N ILE A 405 -22.88 40.28 -31.78
CA ILE A 405 -22.93 39.79 -33.17
C ILE A 405 -23.82 38.53 -33.23
N ASN A 406 -24.48 38.36 -34.38
CA ASN A 406 -25.18 37.13 -34.67
C ASN A 406 -24.37 36.32 -35.68
N ASP A 407 -23.61 35.37 -35.16
CA ASP A 407 -22.76 34.52 -35.99
C ASP A 407 -23.59 33.46 -36.72
N PRO A 408 -23.38 33.26 -38.05
CA PRO A 408 -24.17 32.32 -38.84
C PRO A 408 -24.12 30.85 -38.33
N ARG A 409 -23.04 30.47 -37.69
CA ARG A 409 -22.81 29.11 -37.17
C ARG A 409 -23.17 28.99 -35.68
N TRP A 410 -22.90 30.02 -34.91
CA TRP A 410 -22.95 29.97 -33.45
C TRP A 410 -24.14 30.72 -32.84
N GLY A 411 -24.89 31.50 -33.67
CA GLY A 411 -25.96 32.32 -33.18
C GLY A 411 -25.48 33.62 -32.47
N PRO A 412 -26.28 34.16 -31.55
CA PRO A 412 -25.92 35.41 -30.88
C PRO A 412 -24.73 35.25 -29.93
N ILE A 413 -23.73 36.12 -30.08
CA ILE A 413 -22.54 36.19 -29.22
C ILE A 413 -22.48 37.59 -28.61
N GLN A 414 -22.66 37.66 -27.27
CA GLN A 414 -22.55 38.88 -26.51
C GLN A 414 -21.41 38.79 -25.49
N VAL A 415 -20.39 39.63 -25.61
CA VAL A 415 -19.22 39.61 -24.73
C VAL A 415 -18.79 41.03 -24.39
N ALA A 416 -18.56 41.26 -23.09
CA ALA A 416 -17.96 42.46 -22.55
C ALA A 416 -16.63 42.18 -21.86
N THR A 417 -15.82 43.21 -21.67
CA THR A 417 -14.63 43.10 -20.79
C THR A 417 -15.11 43.07 -19.34
N TYR A 418 -14.30 42.50 -18.46
CA TYR A 418 -14.60 42.38 -17.03
C TYR A 418 -14.95 43.72 -16.36
N SER A 419 -14.25 44.81 -16.73
CA SER A 419 -14.44 46.14 -16.16
C SER A 419 -15.36 47.06 -16.99
N ASN A 420 -15.96 46.53 -18.06
CA ASN A 420 -16.69 47.33 -19.06
C ASN A 420 -15.87 48.49 -19.64
N SER A 421 -14.53 48.39 -19.61
CA SER A 421 -13.63 49.37 -20.21
C SER A 421 -13.00 48.78 -21.46
N TYR A 422 -12.89 49.60 -22.53
CA TYR A 422 -12.47 49.17 -23.85
C TYR A 422 -11.30 50.03 -24.33
N ARG A 423 -10.47 49.46 -25.18
CA ARG A 423 -9.18 50.05 -25.61
C ARG A 423 -9.15 50.45 -27.08
N GLY A 424 -10.24 50.17 -27.82
CA GLY A 424 -10.24 50.31 -29.27
C GLY A 424 -9.26 49.33 -29.93
N ALA A 425 -8.59 49.81 -30.98
CA ALA A 425 -7.60 48.99 -31.70
C ALA A 425 -6.37 48.66 -30.83
N VAL A 426 -6.21 47.39 -30.48
CA VAL A 426 -5.17 46.89 -29.54
C VAL A 426 -4.43 45.65 -30.07
N PRO A 427 -3.10 45.59 -30.01
CA PRO A 427 -2.37 44.37 -30.37
C PRO A 427 -2.70 43.21 -29.45
N ILE A 428 -2.63 41.98 -29.97
CA ILE A 428 -2.90 40.73 -29.20
C ILE A 428 -2.08 40.68 -27.90
N SER A 429 -0.79 41.08 -27.97
CA SER A 429 0.08 41.11 -26.80
C SER A 429 -0.48 41.97 -25.68
N GLN A 430 -0.93 43.21 -26.00
CA GLN A 430 -1.53 44.13 -25.01
C GLN A 430 -2.89 43.68 -24.52
N ALA A 431 -3.71 43.11 -25.41
CA ALA A 431 -4.99 42.51 -25.04
C ALA A 431 -4.80 41.32 -24.07
N THR A 432 -3.70 40.58 -24.18
CA THR A 432 -3.34 39.47 -23.27
C THR A 432 -3.03 39.98 -21.86
N LEU A 433 -2.25 41.09 -21.76
CA LEU A 433 -1.91 41.73 -20.48
C LEU A 433 -3.16 42.24 -19.76
N ALA A 434 -4.11 42.79 -20.52
CA ALA A 434 -5.39 43.23 -20.02
C ALA A 434 -6.41 42.12 -19.77
N SER A 435 -6.09 40.90 -20.22
CA SER A 435 -7.02 39.76 -20.22
C SER A 435 -8.36 40.09 -20.92
N ASP A 436 -8.30 40.79 -22.04
CA ASP A 436 -9.48 41.35 -22.76
C ASP A 436 -10.33 40.20 -23.35
N ASN A 437 -11.60 40.09 -22.88
CA ASN A 437 -12.52 39.04 -23.34
C ASN A 437 -12.95 39.30 -24.79
N THR A 438 -13.17 40.57 -25.14
CA THR A 438 -13.75 40.97 -26.45
C THR A 438 -12.75 40.71 -27.58
N VAL A 439 -11.46 40.90 -27.35
CA VAL A 439 -10.40 40.55 -28.30
C VAL A 439 -10.29 39.00 -28.41
N TYR A 440 -10.32 38.32 -27.29
CA TYR A 440 -10.13 36.87 -27.30
C TYR A 440 -11.30 36.08 -27.92
N ILE A 441 -12.54 36.58 -27.81
CA ILE A 441 -13.67 35.98 -28.52
C ILE A 441 -13.53 36.14 -30.04
N GLN A 442 -13.13 37.34 -30.51
CA GLN A 442 -12.86 37.58 -31.93
C GLN A 442 -11.73 36.67 -32.43
N MET A 443 -10.62 36.60 -31.70
CA MET A 443 -9.49 35.72 -31.99
C MET A 443 -9.90 34.24 -32.03
N THR A 444 -10.77 33.80 -31.13
CA THR A 444 -11.26 32.43 -31.09
C THR A 444 -12.11 32.10 -32.33
N LEU A 445 -12.94 33.05 -32.78
CA LEU A 445 -13.70 32.91 -34.01
C LEU A 445 -12.78 32.81 -35.24
N ASP A 446 -11.77 33.68 -35.35
CA ASP A 446 -10.83 33.70 -36.47
C ASP A 446 -9.94 32.44 -36.51
N VAL A 447 -9.42 32.02 -35.38
CA VAL A 447 -8.61 30.80 -35.24
C VAL A 447 -9.43 29.53 -35.44
N GLY A 448 -10.68 29.53 -35.02
CA GLY A 448 -11.62 28.43 -34.98
C GLY A 448 -11.66 27.71 -33.62
N PRO A 449 -12.82 27.65 -32.96
CA PRO A 449 -12.99 26.96 -31.66
C PRO A 449 -12.47 25.53 -31.66
N GLU A 450 -12.63 24.78 -32.75
CA GLU A 450 -12.15 23.40 -32.91
C GLU A 450 -10.62 23.33 -32.79
N ARG A 451 -9.94 24.30 -33.37
CA ARG A 451 -8.47 24.34 -33.39
C ARG A 451 -7.91 24.78 -32.04
N VAL A 452 -8.67 25.58 -31.29
CA VAL A 452 -8.37 25.90 -29.88
C VAL A 452 -8.51 24.67 -29.00
N VAL A 453 -9.57 23.89 -29.16
CA VAL A 453 -9.75 22.60 -28.46
C VAL A 453 -8.66 21.61 -28.85
N ASP A 454 -8.32 21.49 -30.14
CA ASP A 454 -7.25 20.61 -30.62
C ASP A 454 -5.90 20.93 -29.98
N ILE A 455 -5.50 22.22 -29.95
CA ILE A 455 -4.21 22.58 -29.33
C ILE A 455 -4.21 22.35 -27.81
N ALA A 456 -5.31 22.63 -27.10
CA ALA A 456 -5.45 22.36 -25.67
C ALA A 456 -5.29 20.85 -25.39
N LYS A 457 -5.95 19.99 -26.17
CA LYS A 457 -5.82 18.52 -26.11
C LYS A 457 -4.38 18.06 -26.41
N LYS A 458 -3.76 18.58 -27.45
CA LYS A 458 -2.36 18.29 -27.80
C LYS A 458 -1.39 18.73 -26.70
N MET A 459 -1.64 19.84 -26.04
CA MET A 459 -0.84 20.31 -24.91
C MET A 459 -1.03 19.48 -23.65
N GLY A 460 -2.19 18.82 -23.45
CA GLY A 460 -2.34 17.90 -22.32
C GLY A 460 -3.70 17.86 -21.65
N VAL A 461 -4.63 18.74 -21.99
CA VAL A 461 -6.00 18.67 -21.46
C VAL A 461 -6.67 17.38 -21.92
N GLN A 462 -7.26 16.64 -21.01
CA GLN A 462 -7.94 15.37 -21.28
C GLN A 462 -9.48 15.49 -21.13
N SER A 463 -9.94 16.40 -20.28
CA SER A 463 -11.37 16.70 -20.07
C SER A 463 -12.07 16.99 -21.38
N ASP A 464 -13.33 16.60 -21.50
CA ASP A 464 -14.14 16.92 -22.66
C ASP A 464 -14.41 18.42 -22.71
N LEU A 465 -14.03 19.02 -23.83
CA LEU A 465 -14.14 20.44 -24.04
C LEU A 465 -15.24 20.76 -25.06
N PRO A 466 -16.14 21.70 -24.77
CA PRO A 466 -17.14 22.11 -25.74
C PRO A 466 -16.49 22.86 -26.90
N VAL A 467 -16.91 22.56 -28.12
CA VAL A 467 -16.47 23.27 -29.32
C VAL A 467 -17.42 24.44 -29.55
N VAL A 468 -17.19 25.52 -28.85
CA VAL A 468 -17.98 26.77 -28.92
C VAL A 468 -17.07 28.00 -28.83
N PRO A 469 -17.47 29.17 -29.32
CA PRO A 469 -16.63 30.37 -29.26
C PRO A 469 -16.18 30.75 -27.84
N SER A 470 -17.05 30.56 -26.81
CA SER A 470 -16.71 30.84 -25.41
C SER A 470 -15.63 29.94 -24.83
N ILE A 471 -15.22 28.87 -25.54
CA ILE A 471 -14.10 28.05 -25.09
C ILE A 471 -12.80 28.86 -24.95
N GLY A 472 -12.60 29.87 -25.82
CA GLY A 472 -11.45 30.78 -25.70
C GLY A 472 -11.42 31.62 -24.43
N LEU A 473 -12.55 31.75 -23.74
CA LEU A 473 -12.68 32.40 -22.44
C LEU A 473 -12.69 31.41 -21.27
N GLY A 474 -12.64 30.10 -21.56
CA GLY A 474 -12.52 29.06 -20.56
C GLY A 474 -13.87 28.49 -20.05
N SER A 475 -14.88 28.39 -20.91
CA SER A 475 -16.19 27.83 -20.56
C SER A 475 -16.19 26.30 -20.40
N GLY A 476 -15.11 25.59 -20.78
CA GLY A 476 -14.97 24.15 -20.59
C GLY A 476 -14.33 23.84 -19.22
N GLU A 477 -14.79 22.78 -18.58
CA GLU A 477 -14.25 22.38 -17.25
C GLU A 477 -12.98 21.51 -17.37
N VAL A 478 -12.00 21.78 -16.51
CA VAL A 478 -10.70 21.09 -16.45
C VAL A 478 -10.25 20.92 -15.01
N THR A 479 -9.29 20.02 -14.78
CA THR A 479 -8.69 19.86 -13.44
C THR A 479 -7.40 20.70 -13.28
N PRO A 480 -7.01 21.07 -12.04
CA PRO A 480 -5.72 21.72 -11.78
C PRO A 480 -4.52 20.92 -12.31
N LEU A 481 -4.56 19.58 -12.18
CA LEU A 481 -3.51 18.69 -12.69
C LEU A 481 -3.36 18.78 -14.21
N GLU A 482 -4.49 18.81 -14.94
CA GLU A 482 -4.50 18.95 -16.40
C GLU A 482 -3.92 20.30 -16.84
N MET A 483 -4.33 21.38 -16.17
CA MET A 483 -3.85 22.74 -16.49
C MET A 483 -2.35 22.88 -16.21
N ALA A 484 -1.85 22.34 -15.09
CA ALA A 484 -0.43 22.32 -14.79
C ALA A 484 0.36 21.54 -15.87
N ALA A 485 -0.17 20.39 -16.33
CA ALA A 485 0.44 19.59 -17.39
C ALA A 485 0.37 20.27 -18.76
N ALA A 486 -0.74 20.95 -19.07
CA ALA A 486 -0.96 21.56 -20.36
C ALA A 486 -0.11 22.85 -20.57
N TYR A 487 0.36 23.49 -19.51
CA TYR A 487 1.29 24.61 -19.60
C TYR A 487 2.78 24.15 -19.72
N ALA A 488 3.09 22.90 -19.38
CA ALA A 488 4.46 22.38 -19.45
C ALA A 488 5.11 22.52 -20.84
N PRO A 489 4.42 22.36 -22.00
CA PRO A 489 5.01 22.61 -23.32
C PRO A 489 5.55 24.01 -23.51
N LEU A 490 4.95 25.02 -22.87
CA LEU A 490 5.45 26.39 -22.95
C LEU A 490 6.77 26.55 -22.19
N ALA A 491 6.92 25.88 -21.05
CA ALA A 491 8.11 25.94 -20.22
C ALA A 491 9.30 25.12 -20.79
N ASN A 492 9.05 24.16 -21.68
CA ASN A 492 10.07 23.20 -22.13
C ASN A 492 10.36 23.21 -23.64
N GLY A 493 9.94 24.26 -24.35
CA GLY A 493 10.22 24.44 -25.79
C GLY A 493 9.30 23.62 -26.71
N GLY A 494 8.03 23.41 -26.30
CA GLY A 494 6.98 22.83 -27.16
C GLY A 494 6.79 21.32 -27.01
N PHE A 495 7.24 20.72 -25.92
CA PHE A 495 7.06 19.28 -25.69
C PHE A 495 6.01 18.99 -24.63
N ARG A 496 5.00 18.22 -24.98
CA ARG A 496 4.08 17.62 -24.03
C ARG A 496 4.79 16.55 -23.22
N VAL A 497 4.55 16.55 -21.92
CA VAL A 497 4.90 15.48 -20.97
C VAL A 497 3.63 15.03 -20.24
N LYS A 498 3.49 13.73 -20.02
CA LYS A 498 2.38 13.21 -19.18
C LYS A 498 2.72 13.39 -17.71
N PRO A 499 1.75 13.69 -16.84
CA PRO A 499 1.95 13.63 -15.39
C PRO A 499 2.42 12.24 -14.96
N ILE A 500 3.45 12.18 -14.11
CA ILE A 500 4.05 10.95 -13.60
C ILE A 500 4.11 11.05 -12.08
N ALA A 501 3.41 10.15 -11.40
CA ALA A 501 3.38 10.11 -9.95
C ALA A 501 4.40 9.14 -9.34
N MET A 502 4.89 8.14 -10.09
CA MET A 502 5.78 7.10 -9.59
C MET A 502 6.89 6.75 -10.58
N THR A 503 8.05 6.34 -10.05
CA THR A 503 9.26 6.06 -10.85
C THR A 503 9.77 4.64 -10.70
N ASP A 504 9.38 3.92 -9.64
CA ASP A 504 9.82 2.57 -9.36
C ASP A 504 8.75 1.82 -8.55
N LEU A 505 8.59 0.53 -8.80
CA LEU A 505 7.63 -0.35 -8.11
C LEU A 505 8.32 -1.44 -7.28
N GLY A 506 9.66 -1.41 -7.20
CA GLY A 506 10.46 -2.42 -6.52
C GLY A 506 10.59 -3.73 -7.30
N THR A 507 10.93 -4.81 -6.60
CA THR A 507 11.15 -6.12 -7.19
C THR A 507 9.85 -6.76 -7.67
N GLY A 508 9.85 -7.35 -8.87
CA GLY A 508 8.74 -8.15 -9.40
C GLY A 508 7.86 -7.47 -10.46
N ILE A 509 8.12 -6.21 -10.80
CA ILE A 509 7.46 -5.55 -11.94
C ILE A 509 8.55 -5.06 -12.92
N PRO A 510 8.41 -5.37 -14.22
CA PRO A 510 9.36 -4.89 -15.22
C PRO A 510 9.43 -3.36 -15.25
N LYS A 511 10.64 -2.80 -15.21
CA LYS A 511 10.84 -1.33 -15.26
C LYS A 511 10.26 -0.68 -16.52
N GLY A 512 10.02 -1.44 -17.58
CA GLY A 512 9.45 -0.94 -18.83
C GLY A 512 8.00 -0.45 -18.74
N ASP A 513 7.25 -0.85 -17.71
CA ASP A 513 5.86 -0.40 -17.50
C ASP A 513 5.78 0.95 -16.77
N LEU A 514 6.87 1.40 -16.17
CA LEU A 514 6.94 2.71 -15.55
C LEU A 514 7.23 3.77 -16.58
N ALA A 515 6.49 4.85 -16.48
CA ALA A 515 6.59 5.95 -17.42
C ALA A 515 7.99 6.56 -17.44
N THR A 516 8.84 6.05 -18.31
CA THR A 516 9.94 6.86 -18.83
C THR A 516 9.33 8.14 -19.39
N PRO A 517 9.80 9.33 -19.01
CA PRO A 517 9.26 10.58 -19.51
C PRO A 517 9.23 10.58 -21.04
N LYS A 518 8.04 10.35 -21.61
CA LYS A 518 7.85 10.44 -23.07
C LYS A 518 7.52 11.88 -23.42
N ARG A 519 8.36 12.46 -24.25
CA ARG A 519 8.20 13.83 -24.74
C ARG A 519 7.66 13.78 -26.15
N THR A 520 6.53 14.43 -26.40
CA THR A 520 5.92 14.55 -27.73
C THR A 520 5.92 16.03 -28.12
N ARG A 521 6.51 16.37 -29.27
CA ARG A 521 6.48 17.75 -29.76
C ARG A 521 5.06 18.13 -30.16
N VAL A 522 4.57 19.24 -29.63
CA VAL A 522 3.24 19.81 -29.90
C VAL A 522 3.34 20.97 -30.88
N PHE A 523 4.34 21.84 -30.68
CA PHE A 523 4.64 23.00 -31.52
C PHE A 523 6.15 23.30 -31.49
N GLN A 524 6.58 24.19 -32.35
CA GLN A 524 8.00 24.65 -32.44
C GLN A 524 8.37 25.47 -31.20
N ASP A 525 9.64 25.46 -30.86
CA ASP A 525 10.20 26.21 -29.72
C ASP A 525 9.98 27.73 -29.83
N GLY A 526 10.01 28.30 -31.05
CA GLY A 526 9.67 29.70 -31.29
C GLY A 526 8.24 30.07 -30.83
N VAL A 527 7.27 29.17 -30.98
CA VAL A 527 5.91 29.39 -30.45
C VAL A 527 5.94 29.45 -28.93
N ALA A 528 6.62 28.47 -28.27
CA ALA A 528 6.79 28.48 -26.82
C ALA A 528 7.45 29.76 -26.32
N TYR A 529 8.50 30.22 -27.03
CA TYR A 529 9.23 31.44 -26.70
C TYR A 529 8.33 32.68 -26.75
N GLU A 530 7.58 32.89 -27.84
CA GLU A 530 6.73 34.07 -28.01
C GLU A 530 5.57 34.09 -27.02
N VAL A 531 4.90 32.95 -26.80
CA VAL A 531 3.87 32.84 -25.76
C VAL A 531 4.47 33.15 -24.39
N THR A 532 5.64 32.57 -24.07
CA THR A 532 6.29 32.80 -22.77
C THR A 532 6.67 34.25 -22.56
N ARG A 533 7.14 34.94 -23.60
CA ARG A 533 7.46 36.37 -23.54
C ARG A 533 6.26 37.21 -23.16
N ILE A 534 5.10 36.98 -23.80
CA ILE A 534 3.86 37.67 -23.50
C ILE A 534 3.34 37.33 -22.09
N LEU A 535 3.46 36.06 -21.66
CA LEU A 535 3.02 35.64 -20.31
C LEU A 535 3.96 36.15 -19.19
N ARG A 536 5.24 36.38 -19.49
CA ARG A 536 6.17 37.12 -18.60
C ARG A 536 5.74 38.59 -18.46
N ASP A 537 5.44 39.23 -19.59
CA ASP A 537 4.97 40.60 -19.59
C ASP A 537 3.64 40.73 -18.84
N ASN A 538 2.76 39.70 -18.91
CA ASN A 538 1.56 39.63 -18.11
C ASN A 538 1.82 39.56 -16.59
N VAL A 539 2.89 38.88 -16.16
CA VAL A 539 3.31 38.85 -14.75
C VAL A 539 4.01 40.14 -14.33
N THR A 540 4.75 40.81 -15.21
CA THR A 540 5.46 42.04 -14.83
C THR A 540 4.59 43.28 -14.89
N SER A 541 3.63 43.35 -15.81
CA SER A 541 2.84 44.56 -16.08
C SER A 541 1.38 44.35 -16.43
N GLY A 542 0.88 43.09 -16.33
CA GLY A 542 -0.51 42.76 -16.60
C GLY A 542 -1.27 42.26 -15.34
N THR A 543 -2.33 41.48 -15.58
CA THR A 543 -3.19 40.91 -14.53
C THR A 543 -2.46 39.90 -13.60
N GLY A 544 -1.30 39.40 -13.99
CA GLY A 544 -0.49 38.45 -13.21
C GLY A 544 0.46 39.10 -12.22
N GLY A 545 0.40 40.42 -11.96
CA GLY A 545 1.40 41.18 -11.18
C GLY A 545 1.71 40.61 -9.79
N ALA A 546 0.74 40.03 -9.10
CA ALA A 546 0.95 39.39 -7.80
C ALA A 546 1.91 38.18 -7.85
N ALA A 547 2.09 37.58 -9.01
CA ALA A 547 3.02 36.46 -9.21
C ALA A 547 4.44 36.90 -9.59
N ASN A 548 4.74 38.19 -9.61
CA ASN A 548 6.09 38.72 -9.90
C ASN A 548 7.02 38.59 -8.68
N ILE A 549 7.20 37.35 -8.21
CA ILE A 549 7.97 37.01 -7.00
C ILE A 549 9.40 36.54 -7.32
N ALA A 550 9.70 36.28 -8.59
CA ALA A 550 11.01 35.83 -9.03
C ALA A 550 11.26 36.20 -10.51
N PRO A 551 12.53 36.32 -10.96
CA PRO A 551 12.85 36.55 -12.35
C PRO A 551 12.28 35.43 -13.26
N ASN A 552 11.78 35.86 -14.43
CA ASN A 552 11.30 34.94 -15.47
C ASN A 552 10.07 34.09 -15.12
N VAL A 553 9.24 34.48 -14.17
CA VAL A 553 7.92 33.91 -13.99
C VAL A 553 7.04 34.28 -15.18
N ALA A 554 6.43 33.30 -15.81
CA ALA A 554 5.43 33.49 -16.86
C ALA A 554 4.11 32.87 -16.39
N GLY A 555 3.00 33.50 -16.64
CA GLY A 555 1.72 32.94 -16.16
C GLY A 555 0.51 33.76 -16.57
N LYS A 556 -0.67 33.16 -16.33
CA LYS A 556 -1.96 33.75 -16.62
C LYS A 556 -2.93 33.53 -15.44
N THR A 557 -3.62 34.58 -15.07
CA THR A 557 -4.76 34.56 -14.16
C THR A 557 -6.02 34.10 -14.88
N GLY A 558 -6.94 33.48 -14.16
CA GLY A 558 -8.29 33.17 -14.58
C GLY A 558 -9.26 33.49 -13.47
N THR A 559 -10.41 34.06 -13.85
CA THR A 559 -11.54 34.29 -12.96
C THR A 559 -12.79 34.00 -13.76
N THR A 560 -13.73 33.29 -13.18
CA THR A 560 -15.03 33.01 -13.78
C THR A 560 -16.06 34.04 -13.32
N ASP A 561 -17.22 34.01 -13.94
CA ASP A 561 -18.33 34.87 -13.57
C ASP A 561 -18.74 34.63 -12.09
N ASP A 562 -19.22 35.66 -11.43
CA ASP A 562 -19.59 35.62 -10.01
C ASP A 562 -18.47 35.19 -9.05
N TYR A 563 -17.22 35.22 -9.50
CA TYR A 563 -16.02 34.80 -8.72
C TYR A 563 -16.08 33.38 -8.18
N THR A 564 -16.81 32.49 -8.84
CA THR A 564 -16.93 31.08 -8.41
C THR A 564 -15.64 30.34 -8.47
N ASP A 565 -14.76 30.65 -9.43
CA ASP A 565 -13.45 30.06 -9.57
C ASP A 565 -12.36 31.10 -9.82
N ALA A 566 -11.24 30.97 -9.09
CA ALA A 566 -10.05 31.78 -9.26
C ALA A 566 -8.85 30.88 -9.58
N TRP A 567 -8.12 31.22 -10.64
CA TRP A 567 -7.00 30.44 -11.15
C TRP A 567 -5.75 31.28 -11.34
N PHE A 568 -4.61 30.65 -11.12
CA PHE A 568 -3.34 31.10 -11.66
C PHE A 568 -2.58 29.88 -12.18
N VAL A 569 -2.17 29.90 -13.44
CA VAL A 569 -1.30 28.89 -14.02
C VAL A 569 -0.03 29.57 -14.47
N GLY A 570 1.08 29.20 -13.84
CA GLY A 570 2.38 29.80 -14.09
C GLY A 570 3.51 28.79 -14.15
N TYR A 571 4.63 29.24 -14.68
CA TYR A 571 5.84 28.44 -14.79
C TYR A 571 7.09 29.33 -14.79
N THR A 572 8.23 28.68 -14.47
CA THR A 572 9.58 29.24 -14.58
C THR A 572 10.42 28.37 -15.48
N PRO A 573 11.52 28.88 -16.07
CA PRO A 573 12.42 28.06 -16.88
C PRO A 573 13.09 26.93 -16.10
N ARG A 574 13.15 27.05 -14.77
CA ARG A 574 13.73 26.08 -13.82
C ARG A 574 13.02 26.15 -12.48
#